data_68bb2e98c8dd57853559e7a6a0455609
#
_entry.id   68bb2e98c8dd57853559e7a6a0455609
#
_cell.length_a   1.000
_cell.length_b   1.000
_cell.length_c   1.000
_cell.angle_alpha   90.00
_cell.angle_beta   90.00
_cell.angle_gamma   90.00
#
_symmetry.space_group_name_H-M   'P 1'
#
loop_
_entity.id
_entity.type
_entity.pdbx_description
1 polymer ?
#
loop_
_entity_poly.entity_id
_entity_poly.type
_entity_poly.pdbx_seq_one_letter_code
_entity_poly.pdbx_strand_id
1 'polypeptide(L)'
;MKIKMLLLWFCLMVGMTGSAFAVQKPDTVVVGSKNFGESYLLAEIAAQVLEAKGFDVVRQLGLGGTLICYEALKNGEIDLYPEYTGTLSQAVLNMPGNPGRAQINDALVPDGLELLEEYGFNNTYAIVVREALGEKLGLQRVGDLAGNDLTLAFSHEFLQREDGWPGLSLDYGLNQSVTGIEHGLAYQAIADGAIDVTDAYSTDGELQRYQLRVLDDDLGYFPEYRAATLVQRSAPPGLREALAGMHNMLDENAVRALNARVVVEEISFQQVAAEFVRANAAALGLPAQTAAMSSIPQKTVLQQVWVAELWGHFVRHLQLTGTALIGAIVVGLGVSLVAYRRRRLAEGVVYVCGLMQTIPSLALLALMIPVFGIGFMPAIIALFLYSLLPIVRNAITALANTDPTLVRVSRALGLNAWEQLRYLRLPLATPAIFAGIRTAAVISIGTATLAAFIGAGGLGEPIVVGLSLNDTDMILRGAVPAALLAVVVELSFGALERKISPPK
;
A
#
# COMPACT_ATOMS: atom_id res chain seq x y z
N MET A 1 -1.85 -40.49 -17.18
CA MET A 1 -0.96 -40.43 -16.01
C MET A 1 -0.41 -39.01 -15.78
N LYS A 2 0.01 -38.28 -16.81
CA LYS A 2 0.59 -36.91 -16.73
C LYS A 2 -0.39 -35.84 -16.21
N ILE A 3 -1.69 -35.90 -16.54
CA ILE A 3 -2.72 -34.97 -16.06
C ILE A 3 -3.02 -35.17 -14.56
N LYS A 4 -3.01 -36.40 -14.06
CA LYS A 4 -3.21 -36.69 -12.63
C LYS A 4 -2.06 -36.14 -11.77
N MET A 5 -0.83 -36.14 -12.30
CA MET A 5 0.34 -35.61 -11.61
C MET A 5 0.32 -34.07 -11.58
N LEU A 6 -0.23 -33.42 -12.64
CA LEU A 6 -0.43 -31.98 -12.69
C LEU A 6 -1.52 -31.52 -11.72
N LEU A 7 -2.62 -32.27 -11.62
CA LEU A 7 -3.68 -32.04 -10.64
C LEU A 7 -3.19 -32.28 -9.20
N LEU A 8 -2.32 -33.23 -9.00
CA LEU A 8 -1.73 -33.49 -7.67
C LEU A 8 -0.77 -32.38 -7.23
N TRP A 9 0.04 -31.86 -8.17
CA TRP A 9 0.92 -30.72 -7.91
C TRP A 9 0.13 -29.44 -7.67
N PHE A 10 -0.98 -29.28 -8.41
CA PHE A 10 -1.93 -28.20 -8.24
C PHE A 10 -2.70 -28.29 -6.91
N CYS A 11 -3.12 -29.48 -6.50
CA CYS A 11 -3.73 -29.71 -5.18
C CYS A 11 -2.74 -29.53 -4.02
N LEU A 12 -1.45 -29.80 -4.21
CA LEU A 12 -0.41 -29.53 -3.20
C LEU A 12 -0.18 -28.01 -3.03
N MET A 13 -0.23 -27.23 -4.12
CA MET A 13 -0.18 -25.77 -4.04
C MET A 13 -1.43 -25.17 -3.38
N VAL A 14 -2.62 -25.75 -3.65
CA VAL A 14 -3.90 -25.32 -3.06
C VAL A 14 -4.05 -25.80 -1.61
N GLY A 15 -3.49 -26.96 -1.27
CA GLY A 15 -3.52 -27.51 0.09
C GLY A 15 -2.71 -26.71 1.11
N MET A 16 -1.77 -25.85 0.66
CA MET A 16 -1.03 -24.91 1.51
C MET A 16 -1.80 -23.59 1.75
N THR A 17 -2.93 -23.36 1.07
CA THR A 17 -3.82 -22.24 1.35
C THR A 17 -4.89 -22.58 2.40
N GLY A 18 -4.59 -23.55 3.27
CA GLY A 18 -5.39 -23.82 4.47
C GLY A 18 -5.58 -22.50 5.22
N SER A 19 -6.78 -22.01 5.16
CA SER A 19 -7.28 -20.77 5.73
C SER A 19 -6.83 -20.64 7.18
N ALA A 20 -5.74 -19.94 7.40
CA ALA A 20 -5.62 -19.17 8.61
C ALA A 20 -6.53 -17.92 8.42
N PHE A 21 -7.85 -18.12 8.44
CA PHE A 21 -8.69 -17.15 9.10
C PHE A 21 -8.16 -17.16 10.53
N ALA A 22 -7.28 -16.23 10.85
CA ALA A 22 -6.94 -15.96 12.22
C ALA A 22 -8.28 -15.65 12.90
N VAL A 23 -8.74 -16.56 13.72
CA VAL A 23 -9.77 -16.26 14.72
C VAL A 23 -9.11 -15.19 15.56
N GLN A 24 -9.48 -13.94 15.32
CA GLN A 24 -9.00 -12.79 16.07
C GLN A 24 -9.34 -13.10 17.53
N LYS A 25 -8.30 -13.26 18.36
CA LYS A 25 -8.50 -13.39 19.80
C LYS A 25 -9.19 -12.11 20.27
N PRO A 26 -10.11 -12.18 21.26
CA PRO A 26 -10.87 -11.00 21.71
C PRO A 26 -10.00 -9.83 22.22
N ASP A 27 -8.71 -10.02 22.43
CA ASP A 27 -7.76 -9.02 22.94
C ASP A 27 -6.68 -8.61 21.91
N THR A 28 -6.81 -8.98 20.63
CA THR A 28 -5.87 -8.57 19.59
C THR A 28 -6.26 -7.18 19.09
N VAL A 29 -5.30 -6.25 19.09
CA VAL A 29 -5.44 -4.87 18.60
C VAL A 29 -4.64 -4.69 17.32
N VAL A 30 -5.27 -4.18 16.28
CA VAL A 30 -4.63 -3.88 15.00
C VAL A 30 -4.30 -2.39 14.93
N VAL A 31 -3.00 -2.06 14.94
CA VAL A 31 -2.48 -0.70 14.85
C VAL A 31 -2.11 -0.39 13.42
N GLY A 32 -2.75 0.63 12.83
CA GLY A 32 -2.47 1.12 11.49
C GLY A 32 -1.55 2.34 11.46
N SER A 33 -1.04 2.70 10.27
CA SER A 33 -0.41 4.00 10.03
C SER A 33 -0.61 4.46 8.59
N LYS A 34 -0.50 5.78 8.39
CA LYS A 34 -0.30 6.36 7.06
C LYS A 34 1.11 6.02 6.54
N ASN A 35 1.35 6.30 5.26
CA ASN A 35 2.60 5.95 4.58
C ASN A 35 3.67 7.07 4.64
N PHE A 36 3.91 7.65 5.80
CA PHE A 36 5.00 8.61 6.03
C PHE A 36 5.65 8.43 7.41
N GLY A 37 6.90 8.89 7.56
CA GLY A 37 7.79 8.55 8.67
C GLY A 37 7.23 8.79 10.05
N GLU A 38 6.67 9.98 10.33
CA GLU A 38 6.10 10.28 11.63
C GLU A 38 4.91 9.38 11.99
N SER A 39 4.05 9.06 11.01
CA SER A 39 2.93 8.17 11.25
C SER A 39 3.38 6.74 11.62
N TYR A 40 4.46 6.26 11.00
CA TYR A 40 5.09 4.98 11.40
C TYR A 40 5.60 5.04 12.84
N LEU A 41 6.31 6.11 13.19
CA LEU A 41 6.89 6.28 14.53
C LEU A 41 5.82 6.34 15.61
N LEU A 42 4.79 7.16 15.42
CA LEU A 42 3.69 7.30 16.38
C LEU A 42 2.87 6.00 16.52
N ALA A 43 2.62 5.30 15.42
CA ALA A 43 1.95 4.01 15.44
C ALA A 43 2.78 2.95 16.18
N GLU A 44 4.11 2.96 16.00
CA GLU A 44 5.01 2.04 16.69
C GLU A 44 5.10 2.35 18.20
N ILE A 45 5.10 3.63 18.58
CA ILE A 45 5.02 4.05 19.99
C ILE A 45 3.70 3.53 20.61
N ALA A 46 2.56 3.77 19.94
CA ALA A 46 1.25 3.29 20.42
C ALA A 46 1.22 1.76 20.54
N ALA A 47 1.73 1.04 19.54
CA ALA A 47 1.83 -0.42 19.55
C ALA A 47 2.63 -0.94 20.74
N GLN A 48 3.81 -0.38 21.01
CA GLN A 48 4.66 -0.80 22.11
C GLN A 48 4.08 -0.44 23.49
N VAL A 49 3.38 0.69 23.58
CA VAL A 49 2.63 1.04 24.81
C VAL A 49 1.54 0.02 25.08
N LEU A 50 0.77 -0.40 24.07
CA LEU A 50 -0.27 -1.40 24.17
C LEU A 50 0.32 -2.77 24.54
N GLU A 51 1.40 -3.21 23.90
CA GLU A 51 2.12 -4.44 24.22
C GLU A 51 2.59 -4.46 25.67
N ALA A 52 3.17 -3.32 26.16
CA ALA A 52 3.60 -3.18 27.54
C ALA A 52 2.44 -3.23 28.55
N LYS A 53 1.23 -2.90 28.12
CA LYS A 53 -0.03 -3.03 28.89
C LYS A 53 -0.70 -4.41 28.75
N GLY A 54 -0.11 -5.33 27.97
CA GLY A 54 -0.55 -6.74 27.86
C GLY A 54 -1.49 -7.02 26.69
N PHE A 55 -1.70 -6.10 25.75
CA PHE A 55 -2.44 -6.37 24.52
C PHE A 55 -1.60 -7.21 23.54
N ASP A 56 -2.28 -8.04 22.75
CA ASP A 56 -1.69 -8.72 21.60
C ASP A 56 -1.82 -7.77 20.39
N VAL A 57 -0.71 -7.25 19.86
CA VAL A 57 -0.73 -6.17 18.85
C VAL A 57 -0.30 -6.70 17.50
N VAL A 58 -1.10 -6.41 16.48
CA VAL A 58 -0.77 -6.59 15.07
C VAL A 58 -0.53 -5.24 14.43
N ARG A 59 0.57 -5.10 13.72
CA ARG A 59 0.94 -3.88 13.02
C ARG A 59 0.53 -3.97 11.55
N GLN A 60 -0.24 -2.99 11.07
CA GLN A 60 -0.57 -2.76 9.67
C GLN A 60 -0.11 -1.37 9.26
N LEU A 61 1.20 -1.19 9.18
CA LEU A 61 1.81 0.11 8.92
C LEU A 61 1.86 0.41 7.41
N GLY A 62 1.81 1.70 7.05
CA GLY A 62 1.95 2.14 5.67
C GLY A 62 0.75 1.79 4.78
N LEU A 63 -0.46 1.79 5.31
CA LEU A 63 -1.67 1.45 4.56
C LEU A 63 -1.93 2.36 3.36
N GLY A 64 -1.51 3.62 3.44
CA GLY A 64 -1.73 4.61 2.39
C GLY A 64 -1.95 6.01 2.95
N GLY A 65 -2.59 6.88 2.17
CA GLY A 65 -2.97 8.23 2.60
C GLY A 65 -4.18 8.24 3.54
N THR A 66 -4.58 9.45 3.94
CA THR A 66 -5.64 9.73 4.93
C THR A 66 -6.92 8.93 4.69
N LEU A 67 -7.48 8.98 3.47
CA LEU A 67 -8.77 8.33 3.20
C LEU A 67 -8.70 6.80 3.30
N ILE A 68 -7.56 6.20 2.95
CA ILE A 68 -7.37 4.75 3.04
C ILE A 68 -7.34 4.31 4.50
N CYS A 69 -6.57 5.00 5.35
CA CYS A 69 -6.51 4.70 6.78
C CYS A 69 -7.85 4.94 7.48
N TYR A 70 -8.56 6.02 7.11
CA TYR A 70 -9.88 6.32 7.65
C TYR A 70 -10.90 5.23 7.32
N GLU A 71 -10.99 4.82 6.05
CA GLU A 71 -11.89 3.74 5.64
C GLU A 71 -11.50 2.39 6.26
N ALA A 72 -10.21 2.10 6.41
CA ALA A 72 -9.73 0.91 7.10
C ALA A 72 -10.21 0.85 8.55
N LEU A 73 -10.11 1.98 9.27
CA LEU A 73 -10.56 2.10 10.64
C LEU A 73 -12.09 1.98 10.73
N LYS A 74 -12.82 2.69 9.86
CA LYS A 74 -14.28 2.67 9.82
C LYS A 74 -14.85 1.27 9.54
N ASN A 75 -14.19 0.51 8.66
CA ASN A 75 -14.59 -0.84 8.29
C ASN A 75 -14.10 -1.93 9.28
N GLY A 76 -13.34 -1.58 10.32
CA GLY A 76 -12.84 -2.53 11.31
C GLY A 76 -11.67 -3.38 10.85
N GLU A 77 -10.92 -2.92 9.86
CA GLU A 77 -9.72 -3.61 9.40
C GLU A 77 -8.50 -3.26 10.27
N ILE A 78 -8.53 -2.07 10.89
CA ILE A 78 -7.64 -1.64 11.97
C ILE A 78 -8.48 -1.11 13.14
N ASP A 79 -7.92 -1.10 14.37
CA ASP A 79 -8.59 -0.62 15.57
C ASP A 79 -8.22 0.82 15.90
N LEU A 80 -7.04 1.26 15.48
CA LEU A 80 -6.54 2.62 15.70
C LEU A 80 -5.43 2.97 14.71
N TYR A 81 -5.22 4.29 14.52
CA TYR A 81 -4.01 4.84 13.88
C TYR A 81 -3.78 6.31 14.32
N PRO A 82 -2.53 6.83 14.21
CA PRO A 82 -2.24 8.25 14.45
C PRO A 82 -2.85 9.13 13.35
N GLU A 83 -3.59 10.17 13.75
CA GLU A 83 -4.24 11.12 12.85
C GLU A 83 -4.07 12.54 13.38
N TYR A 84 -4.47 13.54 12.60
CA TYR A 84 -4.30 14.94 12.90
C TYR A 84 -5.63 15.69 12.83
N THR A 85 -5.88 16.61 13.78
CA THR A 85 -7.15 17.37 13.88
C THR A 85 -7.48 18.11 12.59
N GLY A 86 -6.50 18.82 12.00
CA GLY A 86 -6.70 19.56 10.76
C GLY A 86 -7.02 18.66 9.58
N THR A 87 -6.36 17.49 9.49
CA THR A 87 -6.65 16.49 8.44
C THR A 87 -8.07 15.94 8.58
N LEU A 88 -8.49 15.58 9.80
CA LEU A 88 -9.86 15.12 10.03
C LEU A 88 -10.89 16.20 9.68
N SER A 89 -10.68 17.42 10.13
CA SER A 89 -11.63 18.51 9.90
C SER A 89 -11.70 18.89 8.42
N GLN A 90 -10.57 19.10 7.76
CA GLN A 90 -10.56 19.64 6.40
C GLN A 90 -10.76 18.57 5.32
N ALA A 91 -10.00 17.45 5.40
CA ALA A 91 -9.97 16.47 4.32
C ALA A 91 -11.01 15.35 4.45
N VAL A 92 -11.49 15.07 5.67
CA VAL A 92 -12.42 13.95 5.92
C VAL A 92 -13.84 14.44 6.21
N LEU A 93 -13.97 15.35 7.16
CA LEU A 93 -15.27 15.80 7.68
C LEU A 93 -15.80 17.06 6.99
N ASN A 94 -14.98 17.73 6.17
CA ASN A 94 -15.31 18.99 5.48
C ASN A 94 -15.85 20.06 6.44
N MET A 95 -15.22 20.20 7.62
CA MET A 95 -15.58 21.18 8.63
C MET A 95 -14.75 22.45 8.44
N PRO A 96 -15.36 23.65 8.41
CA PRO A 96 -14.62 24.89 8.24
C PRO A 96 -13.87 25.29 9.51
N GLY A 97 -12.74 25.98 9.34
CA GLY A 97 -11.94 26.53 10.42
C GLY A 97 -11.16 25.48 11.21
N ASN A 98 -10.85 25.79 12.47
CA ASN A 98 -10.13 24.91 13.41
C ASN A 98 -11.11 24.39 14.50
N PRO A 99 -11.96 23.36 14.20
CA PRO A 99 -12.86 22.82 15.19
C PRO A 99 -12.07 22.13 16.31
N GLY A 100 -12.53 22.34 17.55
CA GLY A 100 -11.96 21.63 18.70
C GLY A 100 -12.28 20.15 18.69
N ARG A 101 -11.50 19.33 19.41
CA ARG A 101 -11.63 17.87 19.51
C ARG A 101 -13.07 17.41 19.82
N ALA A 102 -13.81 18.12 20.67
CA ALA A 102 -15.22 17.78 20.98
C ALA A 102 -16.11 17.82 19.73
N GLN A 103 -15.97 18.87 18.91
CA GLN A 103 -16.75 19.03 17.68
C GLN A 103 -16.36 17.97 16.63
N ILE A 104 -15.06 17.66 16.53
CA ILE A 104 -14.58 16.57 15.68
C ILE A 104 -15.19 15.24 16.13
N ASN A 105 -15.17 14.95 17.43
CA ASN A 105 -15.74 13.73 18.00
C ASN A 105 -17.25 13.61 17.78
N ASP A 106 -18.00 14.72 17.86
CA ASP A 106 -19.44 14.73 17.54
C ASP A 106 -19.68 14.35 16.07
N ALA A 107 -18.85 14.85 15.15
CA ALA A 107 -18.93 14.54 13.73
C ALA A 107 -18.51 13.08 13.40
N LEU A 108 -17.64 12.48 14.22
CA LEU A 108 -17.17 11.10 14.05
C LEU A 108 -18.17 10.04 14.59
N VAL A 109 -19.17 10.45 15.40
CA VAL A 109 -20.16 9.50 15.98
C VAL A 109 -20.86 8.63 14.93
N PRO A 110 -21.33 9.16 13.78
CA PRO A 110 -21.99 8.34 12.76
C PRO A 110 -21.12 7.24 12.18
N ASP A 111 -19.81 7.46 12.14
CA ASP A 111 -18.84 6.51 11.62
C ASP A 111 -18.32 5.53 12.67
N GLY A 112 -18.79 5.66 13.93
CA GLY A 112 -18.38 4.80 15.03
C GLY A 112 -16.94 5.02 15.49
N LEU A 113 -16.39 6.23 15.25
CA LEU A 113 -15.00 6.58 15.52
C LEU A 113 -14.90 7.59 16.66
N GLU A 114 -13.69 7.72 17.23
CA GLU A 114 -13.37 8.64 18.31
C GLU A 114 -11.92 9.08 18.24
N LEU A 115 -11.67 10.39 18.34
CA LEU A 115 -10.36 10.98 18.47
C LEU A 115 -10.00 11.10 19.95
N LEU A 116 -8.90 10.45 20.36
CA LEU A 116 -8.41 10.51 21.74
C LEU A 116 -7.76 11.87 22.05
N GLU A 117 -7.19 12.02 23.24
CA GLU A 117 -6.44 13.21 23.63
C GLU A 117 -5.21 13.41 22.75
N GLU A 118 -4.87 14.67 22.48
CA GLU A 118 -3.75 15.07 21.65
C GLU A 118 -2.41 14.72 22.29
N TYR A 119 -1.41 14.38 21.47
CA TYR A 119 -0.07 14.04 21.92
C TYR A 119 0.73 15.22 22.45
N GLY A 120 0.37 16.47 22.05
CA GLY A 120 0.95 17.71 22.54
C GLY A 120 1.75 18.52 21.51
N PHE A 121 1.76 18.12 20.25
CA PHE A 121 2.46 18.85 19.17
C PHE A 121 1.56 19.12 17.98
N ASN A 122 1.96 20.12 17.18
CA ASN A 122 1.33 20.49 15.92
C ASN A 122 2.27 20.13 14.76
N ASN A 123 1.80 19.33 13.80
CA ASN A 123 2.54 18.98 12.60
C ASN A 123 1.84 19.60 11.38
N THR A 124 2.11 20.89 11.14
CA THR A 124 1.51 21.62 10.04
C THR A 124 2.24 21.39 8.72
N TYR A 125 1.57 21.65 7.61
CA TYR A 125 2.26 21.83 6.34
C TYR A 125 3.25 22.97 6.41
N ALA A 126 4.34 22.83 5.67
CA ALA A 126 5.38 23.83 5.51
C ALA A 126 5.80 23.91 4.04
N ILE A 127 6.07 25.11 3.56
CA ILE A 127 6.68 25.32 2.23
C ILE A 127 8.18 25.46 2.43
N VAL A 128 8.96 24.70 1.69
CA VAL A 128 10.41 24.63 1.90
C VAL A 128 11.20 24.89 0.63
N VAL A 129 12.38 25.45 0.84
CA VAL A 129 13.40 25.71 -0.19
C VAL A 129 14.77 25.25 0.31
N ARG A 130 15.73 25.02 -0.59
CA ARG A 130 17.11 24.81 -0.14
C ARG A 130 17.63 26.05 0.60
N GLU A 131 18.35 25.88 1.71
CA GLU A 131 18.91 26.97 2.49
C GLU A 131 19.72 27.95 1.61
N ALA A 132 20.62 27.43 0.76
CA ALA A 132 21.44 28.23 -0.14
C ALA A 132 20.61 29.02 -1.17
N LEU A 133 19.48 28.49 -1.63
CA LEU A 133 18.58 29.22 -2.54
C LEU A 133 17.81 30.31 -1.79
N GLY A 134 17.32 29.99 -0.58
CA GLY A 134 16.66 30.94 0.30
C GLY A 134 17.55 32.14 0.63
N GLU A 135 18.82 31.90 0.96
CA GLU A 135 19.80 32.98 1.16
C GLU A 135 20.04 33.80 -0.10
N LYS A 136 20.28 33.15 -1.25
CA LYS A 136 20.58 33.79 -2.53
C LYS A 136 19.47 34.73 -3.03
N LEU A 137 18.21 34.32 -2.85
CA LEU A 137 17.03 35.05 -3.33
C LEU A 137 16.34 35.86 -2.21
N GLY A 138 16.80 35.74 -0.95
CA GLY A 138 16.21 36.41 0.18
C GLY A 138 14.83 35.87 0.58
N LEU A 139 14.54 34.58 0.28
CA LEU A 139 13.26 33.95 0.58
C LEU A 139 13.18 33.63 2.08
N GLN A 140 12.23 34.24 2.77
CA GLN A 140 11.95 34.02 4.19
C GLN A 140 10.51 33.63 4.45
N ARG A 141 9.57 34.07 3.59
CA ARG A 141 8.13 33.88 3.74
C ARG A 141 7.55 33.22 2.50
N VAL A 142 6.39 32.60 2.64
CA VAL A 142 5.66 32.02 1.50
C VAL A 142 5.35 33.08 0.46
N GLY A 143 4.99 34.31 0.88
CA GLY A 143 4.74 35.42 -0.02
C GLY A 143 5.95 35.82 -0.89
N ASP A 144 7.19 35.56 -0.44
CA ASP A 144 8.41 35.88 -1.19
C ASP A 144 8.58 34.99 -2.45
N LEU A 145 7.81 33.92 -2.59
CA LEU A 145 7.79 33.09 -3.81
C LEU A 145 7.20 33.83 -5.00
N ALA A 146 6.33 34.83 -4.77
CA ALA A 146 5.68 35.58 -5.83
C ALA A 146 6.70 36.34 -6.69
N GLY A 147 6.57 36.21 -8.03
CA GLY A 147 7.42 36.91 -8.98
C GLY A 147 8.81 36.31 -9.19
N ASN A 148 9.16 35.24 -8.52
CA ASN A 148 10.39 34.48 -8.77
C ASN A 148 10.13 33.33 -9.76
N ASP A 149 11.08 33.12 -10.68
CA ASP A 149 11.05 32.00 -11.63
C ASP A 149 11.63 30.75 -10.97
N LEU A 150 10.77 30.01 -10.28
CA LEU A 150 11.11 28.83 -9.48
C LEU A 150 10.35 27.62 -10.01
N THR A 151 11.00 26.44 -9.94
CA THR A 151 10.38 25.16 -10.24
C THR A 151 9.71 24.61 -9.01
N LEU A 152 8.37 24.61 -9.01
CA LEU A 152 7.56 24.13 -7.89
C LEU A 152 7.07 22.70 -8.17
N ALA A 153 7.28 21.80 -7.20
CA ALA A 153 6.65 20.50 -7.22
C ALA A 153 6.15 20.16 -5.80
N PHE A 154 4.93 19.69 -5.72
CA PHE A 154 4.26 19.41 -4.45
C PHE A 154 3.72 17.99 -4.42
N SER A 155 3.49 17.47 -3.23
CA SER A 155 2.89 16.15 -3.04
C SER A 155 1.51 16.08 -3.69
N HIS A 156 1.14 14.89 -4.17
CA HIS A 156 -0.15 14.70 -4.83
C HIS A 156 -1.32 15.03 -3.90
N GLU A 157 -1.18 14.78 -2.60
CA GLU A 157 -2.19 15.12 -1.59
C GLU A 157 -2.31 16.64 -1.44
N PHE A 158 -1.19 17.36 -1.30
CA PHE A 158 -1.16 18.81 -1.15
C PHE A 158 -1.76 19.54 -2.38
N LEU A 159 -1.55 19.00 -3.58
CA LEU A 159 -2.12 19.56 -4.81
C LEU A 159 -3.64 19.44 -4.93
N GLN A 160 -4.26 18.50 -4.20
CA GLN A 160 -5.69 18.21 -4.33
C GLN A 160 -6.54 18.72 -3.17
N ARG A 161 -5.93 18.98 -2.01
CA ARG A 161 -6.64 19.44 -0.81
C ARG A 161 -6.96 20.94 -0.92
N GLU A 162 -8.11 21.33 -0.39
CA GLU A 162 -8.50 22.75 -0.31
C GLU A 162 -7.58 23.55 0.61
N ASP A 163 -7.10 22.92 1.70
CA ASP A 163 -6.09 23.47 2.63
C ASP A 163 -4.64 23.26 2.15
N GLY A 164 -4.44 22.83 0.90
CA GLY A 164 -3.18 22.71 0.21
C GLY A 164 -2.92 23.80 -0.83
N TRP A 165 -2.31 23.40 -1.96
CA TRP A 165 -1.92 24.37 -3.02
C TRP A 165 -3.06 25.20 -3.60
N PRO A 166 -4.28 24.65 -3.87
CA PRO A 166 -5.36 25.45 -4.47
C PRO A 166 -5.71 26.69 -3.63
N GLY A 167 -5.86 26.54 -2.32
CA GLY A 167 -6.15 27.66 -1.43
C GLY A 167 -4.91 28.53 -1.17
N LEU A 168 -3.76 27.91 -0.89
CA LEU A 168 -2.50 28.63 -0.65
C LEU A 168 -2.14 29.56 -1.82
N SER A 169 -2.21 29.06 -3.05
CA SER A 169 -1.88 29.83 -4.23
C SER A 169 -2.81 31.04 -4.43
N LEU A 170 -4.09 30.88 -4.07
CA LEU A 170 -5.08 31.95 -4.14
C LEU A 170 -4.80 33.04 -3.10
N ASP A 171 -4.57 32.66 -1.84
CA ASP A 171 -4.38 33.58 -0.72
C ASP A 171 -3.06 34.34 -0.83
N TYR A 172 -1.99 33.68 -1.29
CA TYR A 172 -0.68 34.28 -1.51
C TYR A 172 -0.49 34.88 -2.92
N GLY A 173 -1.47 34.76 -3.81
CA GLY A 173 -1.40 35.28 -5.19
C GLY A 173 -0.32 34.60 -6.04
N LEU A 174 -0.04 33.33 -5.79
CA LEU A 174 0.98 32.54 -6.50
C LEU A 174 0.39 31.99 -7.79
N ASN A 175 1.06 32.27 -8.93
CA ASN A 175 0.56 31.92 -10.28
C ASN A 175 1.53 30.95 -11.01
N GLN A 176 2.52 30.41 -10.33
CA GLN A 176 3.48 29.49 -10.91
C GLN A 176 2.81 28.15 -11.29
N SER A 177 3.29 27.56 -12.40
CA SER A 177 2.92 26.19 -12.74
C SER A 177 3.55 25.21 -11.75
N VAL A 178 2.76 24.23 -11.32
CA VAL A 178 3.21 23.22 -10.35
C VAL A 178 3.14 21.82 -10.94
N THR A 179 4.01 20.92 -10.50
CA THR A 179 3.99 19.51 -10.86
C THR A 179 3.72 18.64 -9.62
N GLY A 180 3.11 17.48 -9.83
CA GLY A 180 2.91 16.49 -8.75
C GLY A 180 4.13 15.59 -8.60
N ILE A 181 4.54 15.37 -7.35
CA ILE A 181 5.61 14.44 -6.98
C ILE A 181 5.17 13.60 -5.78
N GLU A 182 5.72 12.42 -5.62
CA GLU A 182 5.52 11.64 -4.40
C GLU A 182 6.30 12.31 -3.25
N HIS A 183 5.67 12.43 -2.06
CA HIS A 183 6.19 13.22 -0.93
C HIS A 183 7.63 12.83 -0.55
N GLY A 184 7.91 11.53 -0.35
CA GLY A 184 9.25 11.06 0.01
C GLY A 184 10.32 11.35 -1.05
N LEU A 185 9.95 11.36 -2.34
CA LEU A 185 10.87 11.68 -3.44
C LEU A 185 11.13 13.17 -3.61
N ALA A 186 10.24 14.03 -3.10
CA ALA A 186 10.39 15.49 -3.19
C ALA A 186 11.65 15.99 -2.47
N TYR A 187 12.01 15.39 -1.34
CA TYR A 187 13.21 15.75 -0.57
C TYR A 187 14.50 15.50 -1.34
N GLN A 188 14.59 14.39 -2.05
CA GLN A 188 15.76 14.12 -2.89
C GLN A 188 15.78 15.05 -4.12
N ALA A 189 14.62 15.27 -4.74
CA ALA A 189 14.52 16.14 -5.92
C ALA A 189 14.90 17.60 -5.61
N ILE A 190 14.50 18.13 -4.43
CA ILE A 190 14.90 19.49 -4.01
C ILE A 190 16.37 19.54 -3.64
N ALA A 191 16.92 18.53 -2.98
CA ALA A 191 18.36 18.45 -2.65
C ALA A 191 19.22 18.42 -3.91
N ASP A 192 18.84 17.66 -4.92
CA ASP A 192 19.53 17.55 -6.22
C ASP A 192 19.34 18.78 -7.11
N GLY A 193 18.46 19.73 -6.72
CA GLY A 193 18.18 20.94 -7.50
C GLY A 193 17.29 20.70 -8.73
N ALA A 194 16.62 19.54 -8.80
CA ALA A 194 15.64 19.27 -9.85
C ALA A 194 14.36 20.10 -9.67
N ILE A 195 14.05 20.47 -8.42
CA ILE A 195 12.98 21.40 -8.04
C ILE A 195 13.54 22.44 -7.05
N ASP A 196 12.87 23.57 -6.92
CA ASP A 196 13.29 24.67 -6.05
C ASP A 196 12.44 24.77 -4.78
N VAL A 197 11.16 24.41 -4.88
CA VAL A 197 10.16 24.53 -3.80
C VAL A 197 9.35 23.26 -3.72
N THR A 198 9.09 22.79 -2.50
CA THR A 198 8.15 21.69 -2.25
C THR A 198 7.39 21.90 -0.93
N ASP A 199 6.34 21.09 -0.71
CA ASP A 199 5.69 20.96 0.57
C ASP A 199 6.46 19.97 1.46
N ALA A 200 6.40 20.22 2.75
CA ALA A 200 6.95 19.37 3.81
C ALA A 200 6.01 19.38 5.02
N TYR A 201 6.29 18.54 5.99
CA TYR A 201 5.67 18.67 7.30
C TYR A 201 6.67 19.34 8.27
N SER A 202 6.17 20.20 9.15
CA SER A 202 7.02 21.02 10.06
C SER A 202 7.89 20.19 11.02
N THR A 203 7.58 18.92 11.20
CA THR A 203 8.28 17.97 12.07
C THR A 203 9.13 16.95 11.33
N ASP A 204 9.24 17.05 9.99
CA ASP A 204 9.98 16.09 9.18
C ASP A 204 11.50 16.14 9.47
N GLY A 205 12.09 14.96 9.65
CA GLY A 205 13.54 14.82 9.88
C GLY A 205 14.37 15.18 8.65
N GLU A 206 13.79 15.07 7.46
CA GLU A 206 14.35 15.41 6.16
C GLU A 206 14.73 16.90 6.06
N LEU A 207 14.03 17.78 6.77
CA LEU A 207 14.36 19.19 6.84
C LEU A 207 15.80 19.40 7.32
N GLN A 208 16.22 18.63 8.31
CA GLN A 208 17.59 18.67 8.83
C GLN A 208 18.56 17.94 7.91
N ARG A 209 18.19 16.75 7.41
CA ARG A 209 19.03 15.92 6.54
C ARG A 209 19.47 16.67 5.28
N TYR A 210 18.54 17.39 4.65
CA TYR A 210 18.75 18.06 3.37
C TYR A 210 19.00 19.57 3.51
N GLN A 211 19.13 20.08 4.74
CA GLN A 211 19.36 21.51 5.03
C GLN A 211 18.33 22.39 4.30
N LEU A 212 17.06 22.12 4.55
CA LEU A 212 15.96 22.86 3.97
C LEU A 212 15.52 24.00 4.89
N ARG A 213 15.23 25.14 4.30
CA ARG A 213 14.63 26.30 4.97
C ARG A 213 13.12 26.19 4.86
N VAL A 214 12.45 26.22 5.99
CA VAL A 214 11.00 26.42 6.07
C VAL A 214 10.72 27.90 5.86
N LEU A 215 9.80 28.21 4.93
CA LEU A 215 9.30 29.56 4.73
C LEU A 215 8.19 29.85 5.73
N ASP A 216 8.20 31.07 6.28
CA ASP A 216 7.21 31.53 7.26
C ASP A 216 5.84 31.72 6.58
N ASP A 217 4.80 31.13 7.15
CA ASP A 217 3.41 31.33 6.76
C ASP A 217 2.88 32.63 7.36
N ASP A 218 3.27 33.73 6.77
CA ASP A 218 3.01 35.08 7.27
C ASP A 218 1.55 35.54 7.18
N LEU A 219 0.70 34.81 6.45
CA LEU A 219 -0.74 35.00 6.43
C LEU A 219 -1.49 34.09 7.40
N GLY A 220 -0.81 33.08 7.99
CA GLY A 220 -1.43 32.09 8.87
C GLY A 220 -2.45 31.22 8.13
N TYR A 221 -2.12 30.80 6.92
CA TYR A 221 -3.00 30.03 6.05
C TYR A 221 -3.25 28.62 6.58
N PHE A 222 -2.21 27.94 7.04
CA PHE A 222 -2.33 26.55 7.46
C PHE A 222 -3.08 26.39 8.78
N PRO A 223 -4.11 25.51 8.86
CA PRO A 223 -4.78 25.21 10.12
C PRO A 223 -3.85 24.45 11.08
N GLU A 224 -4.33 24.27 12.32
CA GLU A 224 -3.64 23.42 13.29
C GLU A 224 -3.85 21.93 12.97
N TYR A 225 -2.76 21.18 12.96
CA TYR A 225 -2.75 19.72 12.76
C TYR A 225 -2.20 19.05 14.02
N ARG A 226 -2.98 19.07 15.10
CA ARG A 226 -2.58 18.43 16.37
C ARG A 226 -2.71 16.92 16.24
N ALA A 227 -1.61 16.22 16.51
CA ALA A 227 -1.55 14.78 16.42
C ALA A 227 -2.28 14.11 17.60
N ALA A 228 -3.07 13.08 17.29
CA ALA A 228 -3.81 12.28 18.26
C ALA A 228 -4.05 10.86 17.72
N THR A 229 -4.48 9.93 18.57
CA THR A 229 -4.93 8.61 18.11
C THR A 229 -6.40 8.67 17.71
N LEU A 230 -6.72 8.25 16.48
CA LEU A 230 -8.07 7.95 16.05
C LEU A 230 -8.37 6.47 16.29
N VAL A 231 -9.46 6.15 16.98
CA VAL A 231 -9.81 4.79 17.39
C VAL A 231 -11.24 4.43 16.99
N GLN A 232 -11.51 3.14 16.82
CA GLN A 232 -12.88 2.65 16.77
C GLN A 232 -13.54 2.73 18.14
N ARG A 233 -14.81 3.13 18.19
CA ARG A 233 -15.60 3.08 19.44
C ARG A 233 -15.80 1.66 19.95
N SER A 234 -15.79 0.68 19.05
CA SER A 234 -15.88 -0.75 19.36
C SER A 234 -14.54 -1.40 19.73
N ALA A 235 -13.43 -0.65 19.76
CA ALA A 235 -12.10 -1.16 20.12
C ALA A 235 -12.12 -1.87 21.49
N PRO A 236 -11.22 -2.85 21.74
CA PRO A 236 -11.19 -3.64 22.94
C PRO A 236 -11.23 -2.79 24.23
N PRO A 237 -11.92 -3.28 25.28
CA PRO A 237 -11.96 -2.59 26.58
C PRO A 237 -10.56 -2.34 27.14
N GLY A 238 -10.35 -1.17 27.74
CA GLY A 238 -9.03 -0.80 28.33
C GLY A 238 -8.03 -0.21 27.34
N LEU A 239 -8.32 -0.21 26.02
CA LEU A 239 -7.40 0.37 25.02
C LEU A 239 -7.23 1.89 25.25
N ARG A 240 -8.32 2.62 25.52
CA ARG A 240 -8.28 4.07 25.76
C ARG A 240 -7.45 4.41 27.00
N GLU A 241 -7.66 3.68 28.09
CA GLU A 241 -6.91 3.83 29.35
C GLU A 241 -5.43 3.47 29.15
N ALA A 242 -5.15 2.49 28.30
CA ALA A 242 -3.77 2.12 27.98
C ALA A 242 -3.02 3.24 27.25
N LEU A 243 -3.69 3.95 26.34
CA LEU A 243 -3.12 5.05 25.56
C LEU A 243 -3.22 6.43 26.25
N ALA A 244 -3.96 6.55 27.36
CA ALA A 244 -4.17 7.84 28.04
C ALA A 244 -2.84 8.52 28.47
N GLY A 245 -1.79 7.75 28.75
CA GLY A 245 -0.47 8.27 29.06
C GLY A 245 0.26 8.96 27.89
N MET A 246 -0.25 8.84 26.68
CA MET A 246 0.32 9.52 25.50
C MET A 246 -0.11 10.98 25.38
N HIS A 247 -1.08 11.43 26.18
CA HIS A 247 -1.54 12.82 26.20
C HIS A 247 -0.40 13.77 26.62
N ASN A 248 -0.15 14.81 25.81
CA ASN A 248 0.88 15.82 26.01
C ASN A 248 2.31 15.27 26.28
N MET A 249 2.60 14.08 25.76
CA MET A 249 3.91 13.43 25.91
C MET A 249 4.97 13.92 24.93
N LEU A 250 4.57 14.56 23.86
CA LEU A 250 5.44 15.00 22.77
C LEU A 250 5.21 16.49 22.49
N ASP A 251 6.29 17.24 22.39
CA ASP A 251 6.29 18.57 21.77
C ASP A 251 6.94 18.51 20.38
N GLU A 252 6.86 19.61 19.61
CA GLU A 252 7.41 19.67 18.25
C GLU A 252 8.90 19.35 18.19
N ASN A 253 9.67 19.79 19.21
CA ASN A 253 11.12 19.55 19.27
C ASN A 253 11.43 18.07 19.53
N ALA A 254 10.67 17.45 20.44
CA ALA A 254 10.82 16.02 20.73
C ALA A 254 10.50 15.17 19.51
N VAL A 255 9.40 15.46 18.81
CA VAL A 255 9.02 14.72 17.58
C VAL A 255 10.04 14.92 16.47
N ARG A 256 10.48 16.15 16.23
CA ARG A 256 11.53 16.43 15.24
C ARG A 256 12.82 15.68 15.55
N ALA A 257 13.22 15.64 16.84
CA ALA A 257 14.39 14.87 17.26
C ALA A 257 14.23 13.36 17.05
N LEU A 258 13.05 12.81 17.33
CA LEU A 258 12.76 11.39 17.10
C LEU A 258 12.74 11.07 15.60
N ASN A 259 12.11 11.90 14.77
CA ASN A 259 12.08 11.74 13.31
C ASN A 259 13.50 11.85 12.72
N ALA A 260 14.32 12.80 13.20
CA ALA A 260 15.70 12.95 12.76
C ALA A 260 16.54 11.70 13.08
N ARG A 261 16.31 11.03 14.21
CA ARG A 261 17.00 9.76 14.52
C ARG A 261 16.72 8.66 13.52
N VAL A 262 15.49 8.60 13.02
CA VAL A 262 15.16 7.64 11.96
C VAL A 262 15.82 8.02 10.65
N VAL A 263 15.68 9.28 10.22
CA VAL A 263 16.07 9.75 8.89
C VAL A 263 17.57 10.02 8.76
N VAL A 264 18.21 10.59 9.81
CA VAL A 264 19.62 11.02 9.78
C VAL A 264 20.54 9.94 10.36
N GLU A 265 20.14 9.31 11.49
CA GLU A 265 20.94 8.27 12.16
C GLU A 265 20.62 6.87 11.66
N GLU A 266 19.62 6.71 10.76
CA GLU A 266 19.18 5.43 10.16
C GLU A 266 18.79 4.37 11.20
N ILE A 267 18.25 4.82 12.34
CA ILE A 267 17.72 3.93 13.39
C ILE A 267 16.30 3.52 13.03
N SER A 268 15.96 2.26 13.22
CA SER A 268 14.61 1.76 12.91
C SER A 268 13.53 2.42 13.80
N PHE A 269 12.32 2.59 13.26
CA PHE A 269 11.15 3.11 14.01
C PHE A 269 10.92 2.33 15.29
N GLN A 270 11.02 1.00 15.22
CA GLN A 270 10.87 0.13 16.39
C GLN A 270 11.87 0.44 17.49
N GLN A 271 13.12 0.70 17.14
CA GLN A 271 14.15 1.01 18.10
C GLN A 271 13.98 2.41 18.69
N VAL A 272 13.69 3.42 17.85
CA VAL A 272 13.44 4.80 18.34
C VAL A 272 12.23 4.82 19.25
N ALA A 273 11.13 4.15 18.88
CA ALA A 273 9.93 4.00 19.71
C ALA A 273 10.23 3.28 21.04
N ALA A 274 11.00 2.18 21.01
CA ALA A 274 11.34 1.43 22.22
C ALA A 274 12.18 2.23 23.19
N GLU A 275 13.09 3.06 22.71
CA GLU A 275 13.89 3.94 23.55
C GLU A 275 13.04 5.07 24.13
N PHE A 276 12.14 5.66 23.34
CA PHE A 276 11.19 6.66 23.82
C PHE A 276 10.24 6.09 24.89
N VAL A 277 9.62 4.94 24.62
CA VAL A 277 8.70 4.27 25.58
C VAL A 277 9.41 3.91 26.87
N ARG A 278 10.65 3.41 26.80
CA ARG A 278 11.46 3.13 28.00
C ARG A 278 11.80 4.40 28.80
N ALA A 279 12.26 5.44 28.11
CA ALA A 279 12.62 6.70 28.76
C ALA A 279 11.43 7.35 29.47
N ASN A 280 10.23 7.13 28.95
CA ASN A 280 8.98 7.73 29.43
C ASN A 280 8.06 6.73 30.15
N ALA A 281 8.54 5.52 30.50
CA ALA A 281 7.72 4.43 31.04
C ALA A 281 6.86 4.85 32.26
N ALA A 282 7.40 5.64 33.18
CA ALA A 282 6.67 6.11 34.35
C ALA A 282 5.52 7.07 33.98
N ALA A 283 5.74 7.99 33.05
CA ALA A 283 4.72 8.93 32.58
C ALA A 283 3.63 8.22 31.76
N LEU A 284 4.02 7.20 30.98
CA LEU A 284 3.10 6.33 30.26
C LEU A 284 2.33 5.34 31.15
N GLY A 285 2.63 5.34 32.47
CA GLY A 285 1.99 4.43 33.42
C GLY A 285 2.32 2.96 33.14
N LEU A 286 3.52 2.68 32.65
CA LEU A 286 3.97 1.33 32.34
C LEU A 286 4.61 0.63 33.55
N PRO A 287 4.58 -0.73 33.61
CA PRO A 287 5.26 -1.47 34.69
C PRO A 287 6.75 -1.14 34.75
N ALA A 288 7.33 -1.08 35.98
CA ALA A 288 8.74 -0.79 36.21
C ALA A 288 9.70 -1.75 35.46
N GLN A 289 9.24 -2.97 35.14
CA GLN A 289 9.98 -3.96 34.37
C GLN A 289 10.17 -3.55 32.90
N THR A 290 9.28 -2.73 32.33
CA THR A 290 9.42 -2.20 30.96
C THR A 290 10.65 -1.30 30.84
N ALA A 291 10.94 -0.52 31.87
CA ALA A 291 12.17 0.30 31.94
C ALA A 291 13.47 -0.53 32.03
N ALA A 292 13.37 -1.78 32.52
CA ALA A 292 14.49 -2.70 32.70
C ALA A 292 14.70 -3.69 31.55
N MET A 293 13.81 -3.71 30.54
CA MET A 293 13.99 -4.60 29.37
C MET A 293 15.23 -4.16 28.60
N SER A 294 16.25 -4.99 28.67
CA SER A 294 17.54 -4.80 28.02
C SER A 294 17.40 -4.64 26.52
N SER A 295 18.27 -3.80 25.98
CA SER A 295 18.51 -3.49 24.55
C SER A 295 18.04 -4.61 23.60
N ILE A 296 17.24 -4.21 22.61
CA ILE A 296 16.92 -5.04 21.43
C ILE A 296 18.22 -5.70 20.94
N PRO A 297 18.24 -7.01 20.68
CA PRO A 297 19.47 -7.75 20.40
C PRO A 297 20.19 -7.18 19.16
N GLN A 298 21.52 -7.10 19.29
CA GLN A 298 22.45 -6.65 18.24
C GLN A 298 22.27 -7.39 16.91
N LYS A 299 22.71 -6.74 15.83
CA LYS A 299 22.72 -7.09 14.37
C LYS A 299 22.41 -8.54 13.92
N THR A 300 22.74 -9.55 14.70
CA THR A 300 22.55 -10.96 14.34
C THR A 300 21.07 -11.40 14.45
N VAL A 301 20.34 -10.87 15.41
CA VAL A 301 18.89 -11.12 15.55
C VAL A 301 18.10 -10.27 14.56
N LEU A 302 18.57 -9.05 14.27
CA LEU A 302 18.01 -8.23 13.20
C LEU A 302 18.04 -8.95 11.84
N GLN A 303 19.13 -9.66 11.51
CA GLN A 303 19.17 -10.46 10.26
C GLN A 303 18.18 -11.62 10.25
N GLN A 304 17.93 -12.27 11.39
CA GLN A 304 16.95 -13.36 11.48
C GLN A 304 15.51 -12.85 11.42
N VAL A 305 15.22 -11.73 12.06
CA VAL A 305 13.92 -11.04 11.98
C VAL A 305 13.66 -10.59 10.54
N TRP A 306 14.64 -10.03 9.86
CA TRP A 306 14.56 -9.63 8.47
C TRP A 306 14.21 -10.77 7.49
N VAL A 307 14.83 -11.95 7.70
CA VAL A 307 14.53 -13.13 6.85
C VAL A 307 13.10 -13.63 7.11
N ALA A 308 12.64 -13.56 8.35
CA ALA A 308 11.28 -13.98 8.71
C ALA A 308 10.22 -13.00 8.13
N GLU A 309 10.45 -11.69 8.21
CA GLU A 309 9.58 -10.66 7.62
C GLU A 309 9.52 -10.77 6.10
N LEU A 310 10.69 -10.85 5.44
CA LEU A 310 10.76 -11.05 4.00
C LEU A 310 10.03 -12.33 3.56
N TRP A 311 10.15 -13.40 4.35
CA TRP A 311 9.43 -14.64 4.10
C TRP A 311 7.91 -14.44 4.24
N GLY A 312 7.46 -13.65 5.23
CA GLY A 312 6.05 -13.26 5.40
C GLY A 312 5.52 -12.51 4.16
N HIS A 313 6.24 -11.49 3.72
CA HIS A 313 5.90 -10.73 2.49
C HIS A 313 5.89 -11.62 1.25
N PHE A 314 6.86 -12.53 1.11
CA PHE A 314 6.93 -13.47 0.00
C PHE A 314 5.74 -14.44 -0.03
N VAL A 315 5.39 -15.03 1.11
CA VAL A 315 4.23 -15.92 1.23
C VAL A 315 2.93 -15.16 0.93
N ARG A 316 2.79 -13.96 1.47
CA ARG A 316 1.63 -13.10 1.21
C ARG A 316 1.50 -12.75 -0.28
N HIS A 317 2.62 -12.44 -0.93
CA HIS A 317 2.66 -12.16 -2.36
C HIS A 317 2.23 -13.38 -3.22
N LEU A 318 2.69 -14.58 -2.85
CA LEU A 318 2.25 -15.82 -3.48
C LEU A 318 0.77 -16.12 -3.25
N GLN A 319 0.24 -15.81 -2.07
CA GLN A 319 -1.20 -15.96 -1.78
C GLN A 319 -2.05 -15.04 -2.67
N LEU A 320 -1.66 -13.75 -2.79
CA LEU A 320 -2.34 -12.78 -3.65
C LEU A 320 -2.34 -13.24 -5.10
N THR A 321 -1.17 -13.49 -5.65
CA THR A 321 -1.01 -13.85 -7.06
C THR A 321 -1.58 -15.23 -7.38
N GLY A 322 -1.37 -16.21 -6.49
CA GLY A 322 -1.84 -17.58 -6.67
C GLY A 322 -3.36 -17.68 -6.65
N THR A 323 -4.02 -17.07 -5.66
CA THR A 323 -5.49 -17.09 -5.57
C THR A 323 -6.15 -16.37 -6.74
N ALA A 324 -5.66 -15.20 -7.13
CA ALA A 324 -6.16 -14.46 -8.27
C ALA A 324 -5.99 -15.24 -9.59
N LEU A 325 -4.81 -15.82 -9.80
CA LEU A 325 -4.49 -16.61 -10.99
C LEU A 325 -5.34 -17.88 -11.10
N ILE A 326 -5.53 -18.60 -9.99
CA ILE A 326 -6.39 -19.79 -9.95
C ILE A 326 -7.82 -19.43 -10.34
N GLY A 327 -8.37 -18.38 -9.74
CA GLY A 327 -9.69 -17.87 -10.08
C GLY A 327 -9.79 -17.51 -11.54
N ALA A 328 -8.78 -16.80 -12.09
CA ALA A 328 -8.74 -16.41 -13.49
C ALA A 328 -8.63 -17.60 -14.46
N ILE A 329 -7.89 -18.64 -14.10
CA ILE A 329 -7.81 -19.88 -14.88
C ILE A 329 -9.18 -20.57 -14.92
N VAL A 330 -9.82 -20.76 -13.78
CA VAL A 330 -11.12 -21.47 -13.70
C VAL A 330 -12.19 -20.70 -14.46
N VAL A 331 -12.35 -19.42 -14.20
CA VAL A 331 -13.38 -18.58 -14.86
C VAL A 331 -13.02 -18.35 -16.31
N GLY A 332 -11.78 -17.97 -16.62
CA GLY A 332 -11.32 -17.65 -17.96
C GLY A 332 -11.41 -18.84 -18.92
N LEU A 333 -10.99 -20.04 -18.49
CA LEU A 333 -11.14 -21.24 -19.30
C LEU A 333 -12.60 -21.65 -19.41
N GLY A 334 -13.40 -21.59 -18.34
CA GLY A 334 -14.82 -21.88 -18.36
C GLY A 334 -15.58 -21.02 -19.38
N VAL A 335 -15.37 -19.69 -19.32
CA VAL A 335 -15.95 -18.72 -20.26
C VAL A 335 -15.46 -18.99 -21.69
N SER A 336 -14.18 -19.29 -21.89
CA SER A 336 -13.60 -19.58 -23.21
C SER A 336 -14.21 -20.83 -23.82
N LEU A 337 -14.44 -21.90 -23.04
CA LEU A 337 -15.08 -23.13 -23.51
C LEU A 337 -16.54 -22.94 -23.92
N VAL A 338 -17.23 -21.98 -23.34
CA VAL A 338 -18.60 -21.62 -23.74
C VAL A 338 -18.61 -20.72 -24.98
N ALA A 339 -17.68 -19.75 -25.00
CA ALA A 339 -17.67 -18.66 -25.98
C ALA A 339 -17.09 -19.06 -27.35
N TYR A 340 -16.05 -19.92 -27.41
CA TYR A 340 -15.25 -20.17 -28.64
C TYR A 340 -16.06 -20.59 -29.88
N ARG A 341 -17.24 -21.20 -29.69
CA ARG A 341 -18.11 -21.63 -30.78
C ARG A 341 -18.93 -20.52 -31.42
N ARG A 342 -19.13 -19.40 -30.71
CA ARG A 342 -19.98 -18.29 -31.16
C ARG A 342 -19.11 -17.02 -31.29
N ARG A 343 -18.73 -16.71 -32.54
CA ARG A 343 -17.80 -15.60 -32.83
C ARG A 343 -18.17 -14.30 -32.13
N ARG A 344 -19.43 -13.87 -32.18
CA ARG A 344 -19.88 -12.63 -31.52
C ARG A 344 -19.71 -12.68 -30.01
N LEU A 345 -19.96 -13.83 -29.37
CA LEU A 345 -19.79 -14.01 -27.95
C LEU A 345 -18.30 -14.01 -27.61
N ALA A 346 -17.47 -14.69 -28.39
CA ALA A 346 -16.02 -14.73 -28.21
C ALA A 346 -15.39 -13.32 -28.32
N GLU A 347 -15.75 -12.56 -29.34
CA GLU A 347 -15.33 -11.17 -29.55
C GLU A 347 -15.79 -10.27 -28.39
N GLY A 348 -17.05 -10.40 -27.95
CA GLY A 348 -17.58 -9.64 -26.82
C GLY A 348 -16.88 -9.93 -25.50
N VAL A 349 -16.61 -11.20 -25.20
CA VAL A 349 -15.88 -11.58 -23.97
C VAL A 349 -14.44 -11.03 -23.98
N VAL A 350 -13.72 -11.20 -25.10
CA VAL A 350 -12.36 -10.65 -25.23
C VAL A 350 -12.36 -9.13 -25.11
N TYR A 351 -13.37 -8.47 -25.71
CA TYR A 351 -13.51 -7.02 -25.62
C TYR A 351 -13.74 -6.54 -24.18
N VAL A 352 -14.66 -7.18 -23.44
CA VAL A 352 -14.92 -6.83 -22.02
C VAL A 352 -13.67 -7.05 -21.17
N CYS A 353 -12.99 -8.19 -21.31
CA CYS A 353 -11.74 -8.42 -20.58
C CYS A 353 -10.67 -7.38 -20.97
N GLY A 354 -10.62 -6.97 -22.24
CA GLY A 354 -9.72 -5.92 -22.72
C GLY A 354 -10.01 -4.57 -22.09
N LEU A 355 -11.28 -4.18 -21.99
CA LEU A 355 -11.69 -2.94 -21.33
C LEU A 355 -11.25 -2.91 -19.87
N MET A 356 -11.37 -4.03 -19.15
CA MET A 356 -10.90 -4.09 -17.75
C MET A 356 -9.40 -3.83 -17.64
N GLN A 357 -8.60 -4.29 -18.59
CA GLN A 357 -7.16 -4.05 -18.60
C GLN A 357 -6.77 -2.62 -19.01
N THR A 358 -7.66 -1.83 -19.60
CA THR A 358 -7.37 -0.42 -19.93
C THR A 358 -7.46 0.49 -18.71
N ILE A 359 -8.15 0.07 -17.65
CA ILE A 359 -8.21 0.81 -16.40
C ILE A 359 -6.81 0.77 -15.76
N PRO A 360 -6.18 1.89 -15.39
CA PRO A 360 -4.91 1.86 -14.66
C PRO A 360 -5.00 1.03 -13.39
N SER A 361 -3.97 0.23 -13.10
CA SER A 361 -4.03 -0.74 -11.99
C SER A 361 -4.28 -0.09 -10.63
N LEU A 362 -3.61 1.02 -10.32
CA LEU A 362 -3.87 1.76 -9.09
C LEU A 362 -5.30 2.32 -9.02
N ALA A 363 -5.84 2.80 -10.16
CA ALA A 363 -7.22 3.27 -10.22
C ALA A 363 -8.22 2.13 -9.98
N LEU A 364 -7.97 0.94 -10.54
CA LEU A 364 -8.83 -0.21 -10.31
C LEU A 364 -8.79 -0.64 -8.84
N LEU A 365 -7.60 -0.68 -8.22
CA LEU A 365 -7.45 -0.99 -6.80
C LEU A 365 -8.23 0.03 -5.94
N ALA A 366 -8.07 1.32 -6.21
CA ALA A 366 -8.78 2.38 -5.49
C ALA A 366 -10.31 2.28 -5.65
N LEU A 367 -10.81 1.95 -6.84
CA LEU A 367 -12.24 1.76 -7.10
C LEU A 367 -12.84 0.56 -6.36
N MET A 368 -12.02 -0.42 -5.95
CA MET A 368 -12.49 -1.56 -5.17
C MET A 368 -12.68 -1.23 -3.68
N ILE A 369 -11.99 -0.22 -3.16
CA ILE A 369 -12.03 0.14 -1.73
C ILE A 369 -13.46 0.42 -1.23
N PRO A 370 -14.29 1.27 -1.87
CA PRO A 370 -15.64 1.57 -1.36
C PRO A 370 -16.58 0.36 -1.35
N VAL A 371 -16.27 -0.69 -2.12
CA VAL A 371 -17.14 -1.87 -2.27
C VAL A 371 -16.68 -3.04 -1.43
N PHE A 372 -15.37 -3.25 -1.32
CA PHE A 372 -14.76 -4.43 -0.72
C PHE A 372 -13.82 -4.12 0.45
N GLY A 373 -13.71 -2.86 0.87
CA GLY A 373 -12.74 -2.41 1.86
C GLY A 373 -11.31 -2.36 1.32
N ILE A 374 -10.32 -2.38 2.21
CA ILE A 374 -8.89 -2.43 1.86
C ILE A 374 -8.31 -3.84 2.04
N GLY A 375 -7.07 -4.03 1.63
CA GLY A 375 -6.31 -5.26 1.91
C GLY A 375 -6.51 -6.38 0.88
N PHE A 376 -6.66 -7.61 1.36
CA PHE A 376 -6.52 -8.83 0.57
C PHE A 376 -7.61 -9.03 -0.49
N MET A 377 -8.88 -8.82 -0.12
CA MET A 377 -10.01 -9.10 -1.02
C MET A 377 -10.06 -8.20 -2.25
N PRO A 378 -10.01 -6.85 -2.12
CA PRO A 378 -9.99 -5.98 -3.29
C PRO A 378 -8.77 -6.22 -4.18
N ALA A 379 -7.61 -6.53 -3.60
CA ALA A 379 -6.40 -6.86 -4.34
C ALA A 379 -6.58 -8.13 -5.20
N ILE A 380 -7.12 -9.21 -4.63
CA ILE A 380 -7.38 -10.44 -5.39
C ILE A 380 -8.35 -10.19 -6.54
N ILE A 381 -9.43 -9.43 -6.31
CA ILE A 381 -10.41 -9.14 -7.36
C ILE A 381 -9.77 -8.35 -8.50
N ALA A 382 -8.97 -7.33 -8.20
CA ALA A 382 -8.26 -6.56 -9.21
C ALA A 382 -7.26 -7.43 -10.00
N LEU A 383 -6.43 -8.20 -9.32
CA LEU A 383 -5.45 -9.11 -9.94
C LEU A 383 -6.14 -10.19 -10.79
N PHE A 384 -7.27 -10.72 -10.32
CA PHE A 384 -8.10 -11.65 -11.07
C PHE A 384 -8.59 -11.04 -12.39
N LEU A 385 -9.15 -9.83 -12.35
CA LEU A 385 -9.64 -9.13 -13.54
C LEU A 385 -8.54 -8.88 -14.57
N TYR A 386 -7.34 -8.48 -14.13
CA TYR A 386 -6.18 -8.29 -15.00
C TYR A 386 -5.67 -9.59 -15.61
N SER A 387 -5.78 -10.70 -14.89
CA SER A 387 -5.33 -12.01 -15.34
C SER A 387 -6.26 -12.65 -16.36
N LEU A 388 -7.51 -12.21 -16.47
CA LEU A 388 -8.51 -12.80 -17.38
C LEU A 388 -8.14 -12.64 -18.85
N LEU A 389 -7.74 -11.45 -19.28
CA LEU A 389 -7.55 -11.18 -20.72
C LEU A 389 -6.51 -12.10 -21.38
N PRO A 390 -5.29 -12.27 -20.85
CA PRO A 390 -4.30 -13.16 -21.47
C PRO A 390 -4.80 -14.62 -21.59
N ILE A 391 -5.49 -15.10 -20.55
CA ILE A 391 -6.02 -16.47 -20.52
C ILE A 391 -7.14 -16.63 -21.54
N VAL A 392 -8.13 -15.74 -21.49
CA VAL A 392 -9.33 -15.80 -22.34
C VAL A 392 -8.96 -15.63 -23.83
N ARG A 393 -8.14 -14.62 -24.14
CA ARG A 393 -7.70 -14.33 -25.52
C ARG A 393 -6.97 -15.53 -26.13
N ASN A 394 -5.99 -16.09 -25.42
CA ASN A 394 -5.22 -17.23 -25.93
C ASN A 394 -6.08 -18.49 -26.05
N ALA A 395 -6.92 -18.79 -25.06
CA ALA A 395 -7.78 -19.96 -25.07
C ALA A 395 -8.82 -19.89 -26.21
N ILE A 396 -9.54 -18.78 -26.35
CA ILE A 396 -10.54 -18.60 -27.42
C ILE A 396 -9.88 -18.67 -28.78
N THR A 397 -8.76 -17.96 -28.99
CA THR A 397 -8.06 -17.94 -30.28
C THR A 397 -7.60 -19.33 -30.67
N ALA A 398 -7.00 -20.09 -29.78
CA ALA A 398 -6.50 -21.42 -30.06
C ALA A 398 -7.63 -22.43 -30.30
N LEU A 399 -8.72 -22.38 -29.53
CA LEU A 399 -9.87 -23.25 -29.72
C LEU A 399 -10.67 -22.94 -31.00
N ALA A 400 -10.77 -21.67 -31.38
CA ALA A 400 -11.49 -21.24 -32.60
C ALA A 400 -10.70 -21.52 -33.87
N ASN A 401 -9.39 -21.34 -33.86
CA ASN A 401 -8.51 -21.44 -35.02
C ASN A 401 -7.93 -22.85 -35.23
N THR A 402 -8.59 -23.91 -34.73
CA THR A 402 -8.24 -25.30 -35.06
C THR A 402 -8.37 -25.53 -36.55
N ASP A 403 -7.36 -26.17 -37.17
CA ASP A 403 -7.34 -26.45 -38.61
C ASP A 403 -8.69 -27.02 -39.12
N PRO A 404 -9.33 -26.33 -40.06
CA PRO A 404 -10.60 -26.78 -40.61
C PRO A 404 -10.55 -28.19 -41.24
N THR A 405 -9.38 -28.62 -41.74
CA THR A 405 -9.17 -29.94 -42.26
C THR A 405 -9.27 -31.00 -41.19
N LEU A 406 -8.58 -30.80 -40.07
CA LEU A 406 -8.65 -31.71 -38.91
C LEU A 406 -10.08 -31.78 -38.35
N VAL A 407 -10.81 -30.67 -38.35
CA VAL A 407 -12.22 -30.63 -37.90
C VAL A 407 -13.11 -31.42 -38.88
N ARG A 408 -12.88 -31.38 -40.21
CA ARG A 408 -13.60 -32.19 -41.20
C ARG A 408 -13.30 -33.67 -41.00
N VAL A 409 -12.05 -34.04 -40.86
CA VAL A 409 -11.64 -35.43 -40.62
C VAL A 409 -12.27 -35.98 -39.33
N SER A 410 -12.26 -35.21 -38.25
CA SER A 410 -12.88 -35.66 -36.99
C SER A 410 -14.39 -35.91 -37.12
N ARG A 411 -15.09 -35.12 -37.93
CA ARG A 411 -16.52 -35.36 -38.25
C ARG A 411 -16.72 -36.60 -39.10
N ALA A 412 -15.85 -36.82 -40.09
CA ALA A 412 -15.89 -38.02 -40.91
C ALA A 412 -15.66 -39.31 -40.11
N LEU A 413 -14.87 -39.21 -39.03
CA LEU A 413 -14.66 -40.30 -38.08
C LEU A 413 -15.82 -40.47 -37.07
N GLY A 414 -16.90 -39.69 -37.18
CA GLY A 414 -18.07 -39.77 -36.30
C GLY A 414 -17.94 -39.10 -34.97
N LEU A 415 -16.89 -38.29 -34.72
CA LEU A 415 -16.71 -37.61 -33.44
C LEU A 415 -17.77 -36.54 -33.22
N ASN A 416 -18.50 -36.66 -32.12
CA ASN A 416 -19.44 -35.63 -31.69
C ASN A 416 -18.71 -34.35 -31.22
N ALA A 417 -19.48 -33.30 -30.91
CA ALA A 417 -18.92 -31.99 -30.59
C ALA A 417 -18.08 -31.97 -29.30
N TRP A 418 -18.39 -32.84 -28.33
CA TRP A 418 -17.62 -32.97 -27.09
C TRP A 418 -16.33 -33.77 -27.30
N GLU A 419 -16.41 -34.83 -28.10
CA GLU A 419 -15.25 -35.62 -28.48
C GLU A 419 -14.25 -34.82 -29.31
N GLN A 420 -14.76 -34.00 -30.28
CA GLN A 420 -13.92 -33.04 -31.02
C GLN A 420 -13.22 -32.05 -30.08
N LEU A 421 -13.92 -31.52 -29.07
CA LEU A 421 -13.31 -30.65 -28.08
C LEU A 421 -12.22 -31.38 -27.28
N ARG A 422 -12.54 -32.57 -26.75
CA ARG A 422 -11.66 -33.30 -25.84
C ARG A 422 -10.44 -33.93 -26.54
N TYR A 423 -10.62 -34.49 -27.75
CA TYR A 423 -9.57 -35.25 -28.40
C TYR A 423 -8.85 -34.50 -29.53
N LEU A 424 -9.40 -33.39 -30.01
CA LEU A 424 -8.79 -32.60 -31.08
C LEU A 424 -8.44 -31.18 -30.61
N ARG A 425 -9.47 -30.38 -30.25
CA ARG A 425 -9.27 -28.94 -30.03
C ARG A 425 -8.46 -28.63 -28.77
N LEU A 426 -8.80 -29.24 -27.61
CA LEU A 426 -8.11 -29.01 -26.33
C LEU A 426 -6.64 -29.43 -26.40
N PRO A 427 -6.27 -30.64 -26.90
CA PRO A 427 -4.86 -31.00 -27.05
C PRO A 427 -4.07 -30.05 -27.92
N LEU A 428 -4.63 -29.59 -29.04
CA LEU A 428 -3.98 -28.64 -29.95
C LEU A 428 -3.93 -27.22 -29.36
N ALA A 429 -4.92 -26.81 -28.58
CA ALA A 429 -4.96 -25.48 -27.92
C ALA A 429 -4.11 -25.40 -26.65
N THR A 430 -3.74 -26.54 -26.04
CA THR A 430 -3.04 -26.60 -24.76
C THR A 430 -1.78 -25.71 -24.70
N PRO A 431 -0.88 -25.72 -25.68
CA PRO A 431 0.32 -24.86 -25.63
C PRO A 431 -0.04 -23.37 -25.56
N ALA A 432 -1.01 -22.92 -26.37
CA ALA A 432 -1.43 -21.52 -26.38
C ALA A 432 -2.18 -21.14 -25.07
N ILE A 433 -2.97 -22.05 -24.50
CA ILE A 433 -3.61 -21.86 -23.20
C ILE A 433 -2.54 -21.66 -22.12
N PHE A 434 -1.51 -22.51 -22.11
CA PHE A 434 -0.39 -22.38 -21.15
C PHE A 434 0.39 -21.09 -21.35
N ALA A 435 0.61 -20.65 -22.59
CA ALA A 435 1.23 -19.34 -22.88
C ALA A 435 0.38 -18.19 -22.31
N GLY A 436 -0.95 -18.25 -22.42
CA GLY A 436 -1.86 -17.28 -21.81
C GLY A 436 -1.79 -17.27 -20.29
N ILE A 437 -1.76 -18.45 -19.65
CA ILE A 437 -1.60 -18.58 -18.19
C ILE A 437 -0.25 -18.04 -17.72
N ARG A 438 0.84 -18.36 -18.44
CA ARG A 438 2.18 -17.83 -18.17
C ARG A 438 2.19 -16.30 -18.18
N THR A 439 1.65 -15.70 -19.23
CA THR A 439 1.56 -14.24 -19.34
C THR A 439 0.75 -13.64 -18.21
N ALA A 440 -0.40 -14.25 -17.86
CA ALA A 440 -1.22 -13.80 -16.73
C ALA A 440 -0.47 -13.89 -15.39
N ALA A 441 0.28 -14.97 -15.16
CA ALA A 441 1.06 -15.16 -13.94
C ALA A 441 2.13 -14.07 -13.77
N VAL A 442 2.90 -13.79 -14.82
CA VAL A 442 3.96 -12.76 -14.79
C VAL A 442 3.37 -11.37 -14.57
N ILE A 443 2.28 -11.02 -15.28
CA ILE A 443 1.58 -9.75 -15.08
C ILE A 443 1.04 -9.66 -13.65
N SER A 444 0.44 -10.73 -13.12
CA SER A 444 -0.10 -10.76 -11.76
C SER A 444 0.97 -10.52 -10.70
N ILE A 445 2.17 -11.12 -10.84
CA ILE A 445 3.28 -10.90 -9.92
C ILE A 445 3.72 -9.43 -9.92
N GLY A 446 3.92 -8.83 -11.09
CA GLY A 446 4.29 -7.43 -11.18
C GLY A 446 3.20 -6.50 -10.62
N THR A 447 1.94 -6.74 -10.97
CA THR A 447 0.81 -5.89 -10.52
C THR A 447 0.53 -6.07 -9.01
N ALA A 448 0.82 -7.23 -8.43
CA ALA A 448 0.62 -7.48 -7.01
C ALA A 448 1.53 -6.64 -6.11
N THR A 449 2.65 -6.08 -6.62
CA THR A 449 3.43 -5.11 -5.85
C THR A 449 2.65 -3.82 -5.58
N LEU A 450 1.75 -3.44 -6.49
CA LEU A 450 0.89 -2.26 -6.32
C LEU A 450 -0.24 -2.49 -5.31
N ALA A 451 -0.57 -3.74 -5.00
CA ALA A 451 -1.59 -4.07 -3.99
C ALA A 451 -1.18 -3.63 -2.58
N ALA A 452 0.11 -3.38 -2.34
CA ALA A 452 0.60 -2.80 -1.09
C ALA A 452 0.04 -1.40 -0.83
N PHE A 453 -0.24 -0.60 -1.88
CA PHE A 453 -0.85 0.73 -1.74
C PHE A 453 -2.27 0.70 -1.14
N ILE A 454 -2.92 -0.43 -1.12
CA ILE A 454 -4.23 -0.62 -0.46
C ILE A 454 -4.14 -1.57 0.74
N GLY A 455 -2.97 -1.71 1.35
CA GLY A 455 -2.76 -2.52 2.55
C GLY A 455 -2.86 -4.03 2.34
N ALA A 456 -2.75 -4.53 1.11
CA ALA A 456 -2.82 -5.97 0.87
C ALA A 456 -1.53 -6.72 1.26
N GLY A 457 -0.44 -6.00 1.53
CA GLY A 457 0.86 -6.56 1.88
C GLY A 457 1.61 -7.16 0.69
N GLY A 458 2.49 -8.10 0.96
CA GLY A 458 3.31 -8.78 -0.04
C GLY A 458 4.63 -8.07 -0.32
N LEU A 459 5.35 -8.50 -1.37
CA LEU A 459 6.66 -7.92 -1.74
C LEU A 459 6.60 -6.45 -2.18
N GLY A 460 5.41 -5.90 -2.39
CA GLY A 460 5.21 -4.48 -2.65
C GLY A 460 5.34 -3.62 -1.40
N GLU A 461 5.10 -4.16 -0.22
CA GLU A 461 5.11 -3.41 1.04
C GLU A 461 6.47 -2.78 1.35
N PRO A 462 7.60 -3.50 1.31
CA PRO A 462 8.92 -2.88 1.45
C PRO A 462 9.22 -1.84 0.37
N ILE A 463 8.66 -1.98 -0.84
CA ILE A 463 8.84 -1.00 -1.92
C ILE A 463 8.12 0.31 -1.57
N VAL A 464 6.85 0.23 -1.16
CA VAL A 464 6.05 1.41 -0.80
C VAL A 464 6.63 2.12 0.41
N VAL A 465 6.98 1.37 1.45
CA VAL A 465 7.62 1.93 2.66
C VAL A 465 8.98 2.56 2.31
N GLY A 466 9.80 1.89 1.52
CA GLY A 466 11.10 2.42 1.10
C GLY A 466 10.98 3.69 0.22
N LEU A 467 9.93 3.80 -0.60
CA LEU A 467 9.64 5.02 -1.35
C LEU A 467 9.28 6.17 -0.42
N SER A 468 8.42 5.94 0.57
CA SER A 468 8.01 6.98 1.52
C SER A 468 9.12 7.42 2.48
N LEU A 469 10.11 6.56 2.72
CA LEU A 469 11.28 6.84 3.57
C LEU A 469 12.53 7.26 2.78
N ASN A 470 12.43 7.30 1.44
CA ASN A 470 13.58 7.47 0.55
C ASN A 470 14.75 6.51 0.86
N ASP A 471 14.40 5.25 1.18
CA ASP A 471 15.32 4.16 1.52
C ASP A 471 15.46 3.19 0.34
N THR A 472 16.54 3.34 -0.43
CA THR A 472 16.83 2.51 -1.61
C THR A 472 17.04 1.04 -1.23
N ASP A 473 17.63 0.75 -0.09
CA ASP A 473 17.88 -0.63 0.37
C ASP A 473 16.55 -1.32 0.65
N MET A 474 15.61 -0.62 1.27
CA MET A 474 14.28 -1.12 1.54
C MET A 474 13.49 -1.36 0.25
N ILE A 475 13.56 -0.45 -0.73
CA ILE A 475 12.99 -0.64 -2.07
C ILE A 475 13.54 -1.92 -2.72
N LEU A 476 14.87 -2.10 -2.71
CA LEU A 476 15.51 -3.26 -3.32
C LEU A 476 15.14 -4.58 -2.63
N ARG A 477 14.91 -4.58 -1.32
CA ARG A 477 14.46 -5.75 -0.55
C ARG A 477 13.08 -6.27 -0.99
N GLY A 478 12.21 -5.41 -1.49
CA GLY A 478 10.95 -5.81 -2.11
C GLY A 478 11.08 -6.10 -3.61
N ALA A 479 11.71 -5.19 -4.35
CA ALA A 479 11.78 -5.23 -5.81
C ALA A 479 12.58 -6.42 -6.35
N VAL A 480 13.74 -6.74 -5.75
CA VAL A 480 14.59 -7.84 -6.21
C VAL A 480 13.91 -9.21 -6.04
N PRO A 481 13.33 -9.57 -4.87
CA PRO A 481 12.59 -10.81 -4.75
C PRO A 481 11.36 -10.90 -5.66
N ALA A 482 10.63 -9.79 -5.87
CA ALA A 482 9.48 -9.76 -6.78
C ALA A 482 9.92 -10.04 -8.24
N ALA A 483 10.98 -9.39 -8.70
CA ALA A 483 11.55 -9.61 -10.03
C ALA A 483 12.08 -11.06 -10.20
N LEU A 484 12.79 -11.58 -9.21
CA LEU A 484 13.27 -12.97 -9.22
C LEU A 484 12.11 -13.96 -9.25
N LEU A 485 11.05 -13.72 -8.49
CA LEU A 485 9.84 -14.55 -8.51
C LEU A 485 9.21 -14.56 -9.92
N ALA A 486 9.08 -13.39 -10.56
CA ALA A 486 8.54 -13.30 -11.92
C ALA A 486 9.41 -14.09 -12.92
N VAL A 487 10.73 -13.99 -12.84
CA VAL A 487 11.67 -14.75 -13.69
C VAL A 487 11.55 -16.25 -13.43
N VAL A 488 11.52 -16.70 -12.17
CA VAL A 488 11.36 -18.11 -11.82
C VAL A 488 10.04 -18.69 -12.35
N VAL A 489 8.95 -17.94 -12.22
CA VAL A 489 7.64 -18.32 -12.74
C VAL A 489 7.65 -18.39 -14.28
N GLU A 490 8.20 -17.38 -14.95
CA GLU A 490 8.35 -17.37 -16.42
C GLU A 490 9.13 -18.59 -16.92
N LEU A 491 10.28 -18.89 -16.33
CA LEU A 491 11.11 -20.03 -16.70
C LEU A 491 10.42 -21.37 -16.41
N SER A 492 9.71 -21.47 -15.28
CA SER A 492 8.98 -22.67 -14.87
C SER A 492 7.85 -23.00 -15.83
N PHE A 493 7.02 -22.00 -16.17
CA PHE A 493 5.97 -22.17 -17.17
C PHE A 493 6.53 -22.43 -18.56
N GLY A 494 7.61 -21.79 -18.97
CA GLY A 494 8.27 -22.04 -20.25
C GLY A 494 8.85 -23.46 -20.35
N ALA A 495 9.39 -24.01 -19.25
CA ALA A 495 9.84 -25.40 -19.20
C ALA A 495 8.66 -26.39 -19.28
N LEU A 496 7.55 -26.07 -18.61
CA LEU A 496 6.33 -26.87 -18.62
C LEU A 496 5.68 -26.88 -20.04
N GLU A 497 5.59 -25.72 -20.67
CA GLU A 497 5.07 -25.56 -22.03
C GLU A 497 5.86 -26.43 -23.05
N ARG A 498 7.19 -26.44 -22.97
CA ARG A 498 8.05 -27.28 -23.81
C ARG A 498 7.78 -28.79 -23.64
N LYS A 499 7.41 -29.23 -22.43
CA LYS A 499 7.07 -30.64 -22.17
C LYS A 499 5.69 -31.04 -22.66
N ILE A 500 4.78 -30.07 -22.78
CA ILE A 500 3.37 -30.28 -23.18
C ILE A 500 3.20 -30.11 -24.69
N SER A 501 4.03 -29.28 -25.33
CA SER A 501 4.00 -29.11 -26.79
C SER A 501 4.39 -30.42 -27.48
N PRO A 502 3.61 -30.88 -28.50
CA PRO A 502 3.98 -32.05 -29.28
C PRO A 502 5.34 -31.79 -29.97
N PRO A 503 6.18 -32.83 -30.14
CA PRO A 503 7.40 -32.70 -30.94
C PRO A 503 7.06 -32.20 -32.34
N LYS A 504 7.84 -31.21 -32.84
CA LYS A 504 7.68 -30.67 -34.20
C LYS A 504 7.94 -31.74 -35.24
#